data_b63299608405fffe3797d96c355e8d05
#
_entry.id   b63299608405fffe3797d96c355e8d05
#
_cell.length_a   1.000
_cell.length_b   1.000
_cell.length_c   1.000
_cell.angle_alpha   90.00
_cell.angle_beta   90.00
_cell.angle_gamma   90.00
#
_symmetry.space_group_name_H-M   'P 1'
#
loop_
_entity.id
_entity.type
_entity.pdbx_description
1 polymer ?
#
loop_
_entity_poly.entity_id
_entity_poly.type
_entity_poly.pdbx_seq_one_letter_code
_entity_poly.pdbx_strand_id
1 'polypeptide(L)'
;ISGHATYEAVDGIHKAKITEISSKEFHVELTMQDILSYKLDDGSLLIDTGSPHYVKKVNELDNLDVINKGAEIRYDKKISENGVNVDFLLNEGGKYHIRTYERGVENETLACGTGVTASAIAASLWYGGNDIDIHTMIAKLNVKFDKEDNCFRNIVLSGPAAHVFDGMFIFAN
;
A
#
# COMPACT_ATOMS: atom_id res chain seq x y z
N ILE A 1 -20.97 12.52 -6.43
CA ILE A 1 -20.31 12.43 -7.74
C ILE A 1 -19.83 11.00 -7.92
N SER A 2 -20.46 10.25 -8.84
CA SER A 2 -19.97 8.95 -9.26
C SER A 2 -19.38 9.07 -10.65
N GLY A 3 -18.26 8.41 -10.94
CA GLY A 3 -17.61 8.52 -12.23
C GLY A 3 -16.25 7.85 -12.33
N HIS A 4 -15.58 8.12 -13.45
CA HIS A 4 -14.23 7.65 -13.71
C HIS A 4 -13.30 8.84 -13.83
N ALA A 5 -12.10 8.71 -13.27
CA ALA A 5 -11.01 9.66 -13.44
C ALA A 5 -9.79 8.95 -14.03
N THR A 6 -9.01 9.69 -14.80
CA THR A 6 -7.68 9.25 -15.25
C THR A 6 -6.72 10.39 -14.91
N TYR A 7 -5.62 10.05 -14.29
CA TYR A 7 -4.59 11.02 -13.91
C TYR A 7 -3.20 10.43 -14.09
N GLU A 8 -2.21 11.28 -14.22
CA GLU A 8 -0.81 10.93 -14.31
C GLU A 8 -0.13 11.19 -12.97
N ALA A 9 0.61 10.22 -12.48
CA ALA A 9 1.45 10.30 -11.29
C ALA A 9 2.91 10.00 -11.66
N VAL A 10 3.81 10.08 -10.70
CA VAL A 10 5.25 9.86 -10.93
C VAL A 10 5.55 8.47 -11.49
N ASP A 11 4.77 7.48 -11.10
CA ASP A 11 4.86 6.07 -11.51
C ASP A 11 4.01 5.72 -12.74
N GLY A 12 3.27 6.69 -13.31
CA GLY A 12 2.54 6.53 -14.57
C GLY A 12 1.07 6.92 -14.53
N ILE A 13 0.30 6.34 -15.46
CA ILE A 13 -1.12 6.65 -15.62
C ILE A 13 -1.95 5.73 -14.73
N HIS A 14 -2.82 6.33 -13.94
CA HIS A 14 -3.78 5.66 -13.08
C HIS A 14 -5.22 5.93 -13.51
N LYS A 15 -6.07 4.95 -13.31
CA LYS A 15 -7.51 5.07 -13.50
C LYS A 15 -8.20 4.83 -12.16
N ALA A 16 -9.18 5.68 -11.87
CA ALA A 16 -10.01 5.54 -10.69
C ALA A 16 -11.47 5.43 -11.07
N LYS A 17 -12.19 4.54 -10.39
CA LYS A 17 -13.66 4.50 -10.37
C LYS A 17 -14.12 4.99 -9.01
N ILE A 18 -14.98 5.98 -9.00
CA ILE A 18 -15.49 6.65 -7.81
C ILE A 18 -16.97 6.35 -7.71
N THR A 19 -17.39 5.77 -6.59
CA THR A 19 -18.80 5.51 -6.26
C THR A 19 -19.17 6.33 -5.03
N GLU A 20 -20.14 7.22 -5.17
CA GLU A 20 -20.68 8.01 -4.06
C GLU A 20 -21.51 7.12 -3.12
N ILE A 21 -21.19 7.16 -1.84
CA ILE A 21 -21.94 6.47 -0.77
C ILE A 21 -22.87 7.47 -0.09
N SER A 22 -22.35 8.67 0.19
CA SER A 22 -23.10 9.80 0.72
C SER A 22 -22.50 11.10 0.19
N SER A 23 -23.01 12.25 0.58
CA SER A 23 -22.53 13.57 0.12
C SER A 23 -21.03 13.84 0.40
N LYS A 24 -20.42 13.10 1.30
CA LYS A 24 -19.01 13.28 1.71
C LYS A 24 -18.21 11.96 1.74
N GLU A 25 -18.85 10.83 1.47
CA GLU A 25 -18.21 9.52 1.56
C GLU A 25 -18.29 8.81 0.21
N PHE A 26 -17.19 8.23 -0.18
CA PHE A 26 -17.01 7.58 -1.47
C PHE A 26 -16.33 6.22 -1.28
N HIS A 27 -16.58 5.33 -2.21
CA HIS A 27 -15.75 4.15 -2.44
C HIS A 27 -14.92 4.40 -3.70
N VAL A 28 -13.61 4.22 -3.61
CA VAL A 28 -12.70 4.42 -4.72
C VAL A 28 -12.00 3.10 -5.07
N GLU A 29 -12.03 2.75 -6.35
CA GLU A 29 -11.24 1.67 -6.94
C GLU A 29 -10.15 2.31 -7.80
N LEU A 30 -8.88 2.05 -7.48
CA LEU A 30 -7.72 2.66 -8.11
C LEU A 30 -6.87 1.58 -8.79
N THR A 31 -6.57 1.75 -10.10
CA THR A 31 -5.61 0.88 -10.77
C THR A 31 -4.20 1.19 -10.30
N MET A 32 -3.46 0.15 -9.94
CA MET A 32 -2.05 0.22 -9.60
C MET A 32 -1.20 -0.29 -10.76
N GLN A 33 0.11 -0.04 -10.71
CA GLN A 33 1.04 -0.55 -11.71
C GLN A 33 1.17 -2.08 -11.63
N ASP A 34 1.36 -2.72 -12.78
CA ASP A 34 1.71 -4.15 -12.85
C ASP A 34 3.07 -4.40 -12.22
N ILE A 35 3.21 -5.54 -11.55
CA ILE A 35 4.46 -5.93 -10.90
C ILE A 35 5.07 -7.10 -11.64
N LEU A 36 6.23 -6.86 -12.22
CA LEU A 36 6.94 -7.81 -13.06
C LEU A 36 8.10 -8.49 -12.34
N SER A 37 8.51 -7.98 -11.18
CA SER A 37 9.61 -8.54 -10.40
C SER A 37 9.51 -8.16 -8.92
N TYR A 38 9.99 -9.05 -8.07
CA TYR A 38 10.13 -8.84 -6.64
C TYR A 38 11.23 -9.74 -6.09
N LYS A 39 11.68 -9.49 -4.86
CA LYS A 39 12.58 -10.40 -4.13
C LYS A 39 11.86 -10.90 -2.90
N LEU A 40 11.62 -12.20 -2.86
CA LEU A 40 11.01 -12.90 -1.73
C LEU A 40 12.11 -13.60 -0.95
N ASP A 41 12.12 -13.39 0.36
CA ASP A 41 12.96 -14.07 1.31
C ASP A 41 12.12 -14.63 2.46
N ASP A 42 12.70 -15.42 3.37
CA ASP A 42 11.94 -15.98 4.50
C ASP A 42 11.45 -14.87 5.42
N GLY A 43 10.14 -14.67 5.41
CA GLY A 43 9.45 -13.63 6.20
C GLY A 43 9.62 -12.20 5.73
N SER A 44 10.15 -11.96 4.52
CA SER A 44 10.24 -10.62 3.93
C SER A 44 10.01 -10.59 2.41
N LEU A 45 9.52 -9.46 1.92
CA LEU A 45 9.31 -9.19 0.49
C LEU A 45 9.83 -7.79 0.17
N LEU A 46 10.73 -7.70 -0.81
CA LEU A 46 11.13 -6.42 -1.41
C LEU A 46 10.46 -6.28 -2.76
N ILE A 47 9.66 -5.24 -2.95
CA ILE A 47 8.78 -5.04 -4.10
C ILE A 47 8.61 -3.54 -4.38
N ASP A 48 8.43 -3.19 -5.65
CA ASP A 48 8.05 -1.84 -6.06
C ASP A 48 6.60 -1.83 -6.56
N THR A 49 5.75 -1.05 -5.90
CA THR A 49 4.32 -0.90 -6.20
C THR A 49 3.98 0.54 -6.62
N GLY A 50 4.94 1.23 -7.27
CA GLY A 50 4.98 2.67 -7.55
C GLY A 50 5.89 3.41 -6.57
N SER A 51 6.32 2.71 -5.53
CA SER A 51 7.35 3.09 -4.57
C SER A 51 7.97 1.81 -4.01
N PRO A 52 9.28 1.77 -3.70
CA PRO A 52 9.90 0.58 -3.15
C PRO A 52 9.46 0.32 -1.71
N HIS A 53 9.00 -0.91 -1.45
CA HIS A 53 8.51 -1.40 -0.18
C HIS A 53 9.29 -2.63 0.29
N TYR A 54 9.58 -2.67 1.58
CA TYR A 54 10.06 -3.86 2.28
C TYR A 54 8.96 -4.31 3.26
N VAL A 55 8.26 -5.39 2.89
CA VAL A 55 7.23 -5.97 3.75
C VAL A 55 7.86 -7.03 4.62
N LYS A 56 7.74 -6.88 5.93
CA LYS A 56 8.26 -7.81 6.94
C LYS A 56 7.13 -8.49 7.70
N LYS A 57 7.14 -9.83 7.70
CA LYS A 57 6.24 -10.62 8.52
C LYS A 57 6.57 -10.42 10.01
N VAL A 58 5.54 -10.18 10.83
CA VAL A 58 5.66 -10.05 12.28
C VAL A 58 4.62 -10.90 13.00
N ASN A 59 4.86 -11.18 14.27
CA ASN A 59 3.94 -11.97 15.11
C ASN A 59 3.04 -11.10 16.00
N GLU A 60 3.35 -9.81 16.11
CA GLU A 60 2.55 -8.82 16.83
C GLU A 60 2.79 -7.41 16.29
N LEU A 61 1.80 -6.51 16.42
CA LEU A 61 1.90 -5.11 16.01
C LEU A 61 1.75 -4.13 17.20
N ASP A 62 1.02 -4.49 18.25
CA ASP A 62 0.63 -3.55 19.30
C ASP A 62 1.84 -2.95 20.03
N ASN A 63 2.84 -3.77 20.37
CA ASN A 63 4.05 -3.33 21.06
C ASN A 63 5.24 -3.13 20.11
N LEU A 64 5.00 -3.16 18.81
CA LEU A 64 6.07 -2.99 17.83
C LEU A 64 6.55 -1.53 17.79
N ASP A 65 7.84 -1.33 17.99
CA ASP A 65 8.50 -0.05 17.78
C ASP A 65 8.72 0.16 16.27
N VAL A 66 7.65 0.63 15.59
CA VAL A 66 7.66 0.85 14.13
C VAL A 66 8.67 1.89 13.73
N ILE A 67 8.86 2.93 14.54
CA ILE A 67 9.74 4.05 14.19
C ILE A 67 11.20 3.58 14.16
N ASN A 68 11.70 3.01 15.23
CA ASN A 68 13.12 2.60 15.28
C ASN A 68 13.41 1.42 14.35
N LYS A 69 12.54 0.38 14.36
CA LYS A 69 12.73 -0.79 13.48
C LYS A 69 12.51 -0.45 12.00
N GLY A 70 11.59 0.45 11.71
CA GLY A 70 11.36 0.96 10.35
C GLY A 70 12.56 1.75 9.86
N ALA A 71 13.08 2.67 10.67
CA ALA A 71 14.27 3.46 10.34
C ALA A 71 15.51 2.56 10.09
N GLU A 72 15.72 1.54 10.94
CA GLU A 72 16.82 0.58 10.77
C GLU A 72 16.79 -0.07 9.38
N ILE A 73 15.62 -0.59 8.95
CA ILE A 73 15.43 -1.22 7.65
C ILE A 73 15.49 -0.17 6.52
N ARG A 74 14.84 0.98 6.70
CA ARG A 74 14.76 2.09 5.75
C ARG A 74 16.14 2.55 5.30
N TYR A 75 17.11 2.58 6.20
CA TYR A 75 18.48 3.07 5.95
C TYR A 75 19.50 1.97 5.68
N ASP A 76 19.10 0.68 5.71
CA ASP A 76 20.02 -0.43 5.40
C ASP A 76 20.33 -0.47 3.90
N LYS A 77 21.55 -0.08 3.54
CA LYS A 77 22.04 -0.07 2.15
C LYS A 77 22.15 -1.45 1.51
N LYS A 78 22.11 -2.53 2.31
CA LYS A 78 22.08 -3.91 1.78
C LYS A 78 20.70 -4.25 1.22
N ILE A 79 19.65 -3.63 1.72
CA ILE A 79 18.27 -3.80 1.24
C ILE A 79 18.04 -2.94 0.01
N SER A 80 18.35 -1.65 0.09
CA SER A 80 18.19 -0.71 -1.02
C SER A 80 19.12 0.49 -0.87
N GLU A 81 19.80 0.86 -1.94
CA GLU A 81 20.70 2.02 -1.94
C GLU A 81 19.95 3.32 -1.62
N ASN A 82 18.73 3.48 -2.18
CA ASN A 82 17.90 4.66 -2.00
C ASN A 82 16.90 4.52 -0.85
N GLY A 83 16.93 3.36 -0.17
CA GLY A 83 16.03 3.01 0.91
C GLY A 83 14.59 2.70 0.46
N VAL A 84 13.78 2.25 1.39
CA VAL A 84 12.45 1.69 1.17
C VAL A 84 11.44 2.24 2.17
N ASN A 85 10.14 2.13 1.85
CA ASN A 85 9.09 2.12 2.85
C ASN A 85 9.11 0.76 3.56
N VAL A 86 8.72 0.70 4.83
CA VAL A 86 8.74 -0.55 5.60
C VAL A 86 7.36 -0.84 6.13
N ASP A 87 6.80 -1.97 5.70
CA ASP A 87 5.49 -2.44 6.12
C ASP A 87 5.66 -3.66 7.03
N PHE A 88 5.16 -3.58 8.24
CA PHE A 88 5.12 -4.71 9.17
C PHE A 88 3.77 -5.39 9.04
N LEU A 89 3.75 -6.63 8.52
CA LEU A 89 2.55 -7.40 8.22
C LEU A 89 2.32 -8.49 9.26
N LEU A 90 1.19 -8.41 9.94
CA LEU A 90 0.66 -9.44 10.83
C LEU A 90 -0.47 -10.21 10.13
N ASN A 91 -0.42 -11.54 10.22
CA ASN A 91 -1.56 -12.41 9.89
C ASN A 91 -2.19 -12.94 11.18
N GLU A 92 -3.36 -12.48 11.50
CA GLU A 92 -4.15 -12.93 12.63
C GLU A 92 -5.33 -13.80 12.16
N GLY A 93 -5.07 -15.09 11.98
CA GLY A 93 -6.11 -16.05 11.57
C GLY A 93 -6.75 -15.75 10.20
N GLY A 94 -5.99 -15.21 9.26
CA GLY A 94 -6.45 -14.83 7.91
C GLY A 94 -6.90 -13.37 7.81
N LYS A 95 -6.84 -12.60 8.89
CA LYS A 95 -6.95 -11.14 8.85
C LYS A 95 -5.56 -10.54 8.82
N TYR A 96 -5.34 -9.65 7.86
CA TYR A 96 -4.05 -9.03 7.64
C TYR A 96 -4.05 -7.60 8.16
N HIS A 97 -3.13 -7.29 9.06
CA HIS A 97 -2.95 -5.97 9.67
C HIS A 97 -1.56 -5.44 9.32
N ILE A 98 -1.45 -4.15 9.04
CA ILE A 98 -0.17 -3.51 8.76
C ILE A 98 0.03 -2.24 9.57
N ARG A 99 1.31 -1.95 9.86
CA ARG A 99 1.81 -0.65 10.28
C ARG A 99 3.00 -0.29 9.40
N THR A 100 3.05 0.96 8.92
CA THR A 100 4.00 1.39 7.89
C THR A 100 4.88 2.53 8.38
N TYR A 101 6.20 2.36 8.24
CA TYR A 101 7.18 3.46 8.31
C TYR A 101 7.43 3.96 6.90
N GLU A 102 7.14 5.22 6.63
CA GLU A 102 7.11 5.76 5.28
C GLU A 102 8.38 6.56 4.95
N ARG A 103 9.02 6.18 3.84
CA ARG A 103 10.17 6.89 3.26
C ARG A 103 9.75 8.28 2.79
N GLY A 104 10.49 9.31 3.23
CA GLY A 104 10.18 10.71 2.93
C GLY A 104 9.35 11.40 4.00
N VAL A 105 8.52 10.66 4.74
CA VAL A 105 7.90 11.13 5.99
C VAL A 105 8.84 10.89 7.16
N GLU A 106 9.59 9.77 7.09
CA GLU A 106 10.55 9.31 8.10
C GLU A 106 9.89 9.10 9.47
N ASN A 107 8.67 8.59 9.42
CA ASN A 107 7.84 8.28 10.60
C ASN A 107 6.79 7.23 10.23
N GLU A 108 6.07 6.73 11.24
CA GLU A 108 4.90 5.90 11.04
C GLU A 108 3.75 6.73 10.46
N THR A 109 3.06 6.20 9.44
CA THR A 109 1.87 6.81 8.83
C THR A 109 0.63 5.97 9.07
N LEU A 110 -0.54 6.63 9.04
CA LEU A 110 -1.83 5.98 9.31
C LEU A 110 -2.24 4.98 8.23
N ALA A 111 -1.86 5.25 6.99
CA ALA A 111 -2.10 4.37 5.83
C ALA A 111 -1.20 4.81 4.66
N CYS A 112 -0.68 3.83 3.93
CA CYS A 112 0.09 4.01 2.69
C CYS A 112 -0.51 3.10 1.61
N GLY A 113 -1.07 3.65 0.54
CA GLY A 113 -1.75 2.88 -0.50
C GLY A 113 -0.84 1.89 -1.22
N THR A 114 0.38 2.31 -1.56
CA THR A 114 1.40 1.43 -2.16
C THR A 114 1.87 0.36 -1.18
N GLY A 115 1.96 0.68 0.12
CA GLY A 115 2.28 -0.27 1.19
C GLY A 115 1.18 -1.30 1.42
N VAL A 116 -0.09 -0.90 1.33
CA VAL A 116 -1.25 -1.82 1.35
C VAL A 116 -1.16 -2.80 0.17
N THR A 117 -0.85 -2.29 -1.03
CA THR A 117 -0.69 -3.12 -2.24
C THR A 117 0.48 -4.11 -2.08
N ALA A 118 1.64 -3.65 -1.63
CA ALA A 118 2.80 -4.49 -1.35
C ALA A 118 2.50 -5.58 -0.32
N SER A 119 1.79 -5.21 0.76
CA SER A 119 1.42 -6.13 1.84
C SER A 119 0.38 -7.16 1.42
N ALA A 120 -0.57 -6.80 0.54
CA ALA A 120 -1.53 -7.75 -0.02
C ALA A 120 -0.84 -8.78 -0.92
N ILE A 121 0.12 -8.35 -1.74
CA ILE A 121 0.94 -9.26 -2.56
C ILE A 121 1.79 -10.17 -1.67
N ALA A 122 2.41 -9.64 -0.61
CA ALA A 122 3.13 -10.43 0.38
C ALA A 122 2.24 -11.49 1.04
N ALA A 123 1.03 -11.11 1.46
CA ALA A 123 0.05 -12.02 2.03
C ALA A 123 -0.33 -13.13 1.05
N SER A 124 -0.56 -12.79 -0.23
CA SER A 124 -0.83 -13.76 -1.30
C SER A 124 0.32 -14.74 -1.51
N LEU A 125 1.56 -14.27 -1.48
CA LEU A 125 2.75 -15.11 -1.65
C LEU A 125 2.94 -16.09 -0.49
N TRP A 126 2.63 -15.65 0.74
CA TRP A 126 2.83 -16.48 1.94
C TRP A 126 1.63 -17.36 2.31
N TYR A 127 0.40 -16.93 1.97
CA TYR A 127 -0.82 -17.59 2.46
C TYR A 127 -1.83 -17.90 1.35
N GLY A 128 -1.60 -17.40 0.13
CA GLY A 128 -2.50 -17.59 -1.01
C GLY A 128 -3.57 -16.51 -1.15
N GLY A 129 -4.39 -16.65 -2.20
CA GLY A 129 -5.45 -15.69 -2.54
C GLY A 129 -4.99 -14.58 -3.48
N ASN A 130 -5.95 -13.87 -4.06
CA ASN A 130 -5.75 -12.75 -4.99
C ASN A 130 -6.80 -11.64 -4.81
N ASP A 131 -7.57 -11.72 -3.73
CA ASP A 131 -8.55 -10.74 -3.26
C ASP A 131 -8.33 -10.60 -1.75
N ILE A 132 -7.53 -9.61 -1.35
CA ILE A 132 -6.94 -9.53 -0.02
C ILE A 132 -7.39 -8.24 0.67
N ASP A 133 -8.01 -8.38 1.83
CA ASP A 133 -8.31 -7.27 2.74
C ASP A 133 -7.11 -6.99 3.64
N ILE A 134 -6.69 -5.73 3.69
CA ILE A 134 -5.61 -5.24 4.57
C ILE A 134 -6.20 -4.21 5.54
N HIS A 135 -5.97 -4.41 6.82
CA HIS A 135 -6.33 -3.48 7.87
C HIS A 135 -5.15 -2.56 8.19
N THR A 136 -5.32 -1.27 7.96
CA THR A 136 -4.40 -0.21 8.40
C THR A 136 -4.87 0.34 9.75
N MET A 137 -4.19 1.34 10.29
CA MET A 137 -4.59 1.97 11.56
C MET A 137 -5.97 2.66 11.50
N ILE A 138 -6.41 3.08 10.30
CA ILE A 138 -7.62 3.92 10.15
C ILE A 138 -8.69 3.33 9.21
N ALA A 139 -8.33 2.35 8.39
CA ALA A 139 -9.25 1.81 7.38
C ALA A 139 -8.95 0.36 7.03
N LYS A 140 -9.97 -0.31 6.53
CA LYS A 140 -9.81 -1.56 5.78
C LYS A 140 -9.79 -1.22 4.29
N LEU A 141 -8.73 -1.63 3.62
CA LEU A 141 -8.54 -1.50 2.18
C LEU A 141 -8.48 -2.89 1.56
N ASN A 142 -8.91 -2.99 0.32
CA ASN A 142 -8.89 -4.25 -0.41
C ASN A 142 -7.97 -4.14 -1.63
N VAL A 143 -7.24 -5.20 -1.94
CA VAL A 143 -6.42 -5.30 -3.15
C VAL A 143 -6.77 -6.57 -3.90
N LYS A 144 -7.16 -6.41 -5.17
CA LYS A 144 -7.41 -7.49 -6.12
C LYS A 144 -6.38 -7.47 -7.22
N PHE A 145 -6.00 -8.63 -7.70
CA PHE A 145 -5.05 -8.76 -8.80
C PHE A 145 -5.13 -10.13 -9.48
N ASP A 146 -4.61 -10.19 -10.69
CA ASP A 146 -4.32 -11.43 -11.38
C ASP A 146 -2.87 -11.83 -11.08
N LYS A 147 -2.67 -13.11 -10.70
CA LYS A 147 -1.34 -13.68 -10.45
C LYS A 147 -0.99 -14.63 -11.57
N GLU A 148 0.09 -14.30 -12.29
CA GLU A 148 0.62 -15.06 -13.40
C GLU A 148 2.11 -15.37 -13.15
N ASP A 149 2.45 -16.61 -12.82
CA ASP A 149 3.80 -17.02 -12.45
C ASP A 149 4.41 -16.12 -11.35
N ASN A 150 5.39 -15.30 -11.73
CA ASN A 150 6.07 -14.34 -10.84
C ASN A 150 5.64 -12.88 -11.08
N CYS A 151 4.50 -12.66 -11.73
CA CYS A 151 3.97 -11.34 -12.03
C CYS A 151 2.61 -11.13 -11.39
N PHE A 152 2.30 -9.88 -11.09
CA PHE A 152 0.97 -9.46 -10.65
C PHE A 152 0.46 -8.39 -11.59
N ARG A 153 -0.75 -8.59 -12.13
CA ARG A 153 -1.36 -7.72 -13.14
C ARG A 153 -2.76 -7.30 -12.73
N ASN A 154 -3.28 -6.30 -13.44
CA ASN A 154 -4.64 -5.80 -13.20
C ASN A 154 -4.89 -5.49 -11.72
N ILE A 155 -3.89 -4.92 -11.07
CA ILE A 155 -3.93 -4.64 -9.64
C ILE A 155 -4.87 -3.48 -9.37
N VAL A 156 -5.86 -3.70 -8.51
CA VAL A 156 -6.84 -2.69 -8.10
C VAL A 156 -6.80 -2.57 -6.58
N LEU A 157 -6.43 -1.40 -6.10
CA LEU A 157 -6.57 -0.98 -4.71
C LEU A 157 -7.95 -0.33 -4.53
N SER A 158 -8.71 -0.74 -3.54
CA SER A 158 -10.01 -0.15 -3.26
C SER A 158 -10.24 0.11 -1.78
N GLY A 159 -11.05 1.14 -1.49
CA GLY A 159 -11.39 1.48 -0.12
C GLY A 159 -12.21 2.75 0.02
N PRO A 160 -12.51 3.13 1.26
CA PRO A 160 -13.25 4.33 1.57
C PRO A 160 -12.42 5.59 1.33
N ALA A 161 -13.06 6.65 0.87
CA ALA A 161 -12.52 8.00 0.79
C ALA A 161 -13.54 9.00 1.30
N ALA A 162 -13.08 10.07 1.94
CA ALA A 162 -13.95 11.10 2.46
C ALA A 162 -13.53 12.47 1.95
N HIS A 163 -14.49 13.31 1.58
CA HIS A 163 -14.27 14.72 1.30
C HIS A 163 -14.07 15.46 2.62
N VAL A 164 -12.90 16.03 2.80
CA VAL A 164 -12.49 16.68 4.07
C VAL A 164 -12.73 18.19 4.03
N PHE A 165 -12.26 18.87 2.97
CA PHE A 165 -12.43 20.31 2.80
C PHE A 165 -12.25 20.73 1.34
N ASP A 166 -12.76 21.92 1.00
CA ASP A 166 -12.48 22.64 -0.24
C ASP A 166 -11.51 23.79 0.04
N GLY A 167 -10.66 24.11 -0.92
CA GLY A 167 -9.71 25.20 -0.83
C GLY A 167 -9.46 25.88 -2.17
N MET A 168 -8.93 27.09 -2.13
CA MET A 168 -8.52 27.84 -3.31
C MET A 168 -7.02 28.11 -3.24
N PHE A 169 -6.32 27.84 -4.34
CA PHE A 169 -4.91 28.17 -4.49
C PHE A 169 -4.74 29.20 -5.59
N ILE A 170 -4.04 30.31 -5.29
CA ILE A 170 -3.74 31.37 -6.23
C ILE A 170 -2.29 31.22 -6.66
N PHE A 171 -2.09 30.97 -7.95
CA PHE A 171 -0.75 31.02 -8.55
C PHE A 171 -0.35 32.49 -8.74
N ALA A 172 0.74 32.92 -8.14
CA ALA A 172 1.41 34.16 -8.52
C ALA A 172 2.21 33.91 -9.79
N ASN A 173 1.97 34.69 -10.84
CA ASN A 173 2.76 34.69 -12.07
C ASN A 173 4.13 35.34 -11.83
#